data_dd5c945bd3b0908a6f63f73a2d37b1fc
#
_entry.id   dd5c945bd3b0908a6f63f73a2d37b1fc
#
_cell.length_a   1.000
_cell.length_b   1.000
_cell.length_c   1.000
_cell.angle_alpha   90.00
_cell.angle_beta   90.00
_cell.angle_gamma   90.00
#
_symmetry.space_group_name_H-M   'P 1'
#
loop_
_entity.id
_entity.type
_entity.pdbx_description
1 polymer ?
#
loop_
_entity_poly.entity_id
_entity_poly.type
_entity_poly.pdbx_seq_one_letter_code
_entity_poly.pdbx_strand_id
1 'polypeptide(L)'
;MGNQSVMLSKKRNDRVKNSTFPECFARLEWLHRAIFIESALFNHQGKIMNENIQVFGAPQAGMSTTNQRNQVLRNTYWLLALSMVPTVLGAWVGIETGIARAMSPGIGLVVFLVGAFGFMFAIEKTKNSAAGVPVLLGFTFFMGLMLARLVGTVLGLANGAGLVMTAFAGTGAIFFGMATLSSVIKRDLSSMGKWLFIGVIMLLVAGIANFFIQSSALMITLSVLAIGMFSAFILHDLKRVKDGIETNYITATLGVYLSLYNVFSSVLALLGIGGGKEE
;
A
#
# COMPACT_ATOMS: atom_id res chain seq x y z
N MET A 1 -63.56 -10.01 -22.70
CA MET A 1 -62.47 -9.02 -22.58
C MET A 1 -61.75 -9.10 -21.22
N GLY A 2 -61.16 -10.22 -20.86
CA GLY A 2 -60.59 -10.41 -19.51
C GLY A 2 -59.27 -11.16 -19.46
N ASN A 3 -58.63 -11.52 -20.59
CA ASN A 3 -57.48 -12.44 -20.56
C ASN A 3 -56.13 -11.82 -21.04
N GLN A 4 -56.11 -10.55 -21.44
CA GLN A 4 -54.87 -9.90 -21.88
C GLN A 4 -54.15 -9.12 -20.76
N SER A 5 -54.87 -8.62 -19.77
CA SER A 5 -54.29 -7.85 -18.67
C SER A 5 -53.51 -8.74 -17.68
N VAL A 6 -53.88 -9.98 -17.50
CA VAL A 6 -53.21 -10.93 -16.61
C VAL A 6 -51.90 -11.45 -17.20
N MET A 7 -51.81 -11.62 -18.52
CA MET A 7 -50.58 -12.02 -19.19
C MET A 7 -49.50 -10.93 -19.19
N LEU A 8 -49.89 -9.67 -19.30
CA LEU A 8 -48.95 -8.55 -19.28
C LEU A 8 -48.37 -8.27 -17.88
N SER A 9 -49.18 -8.51 -16.84
CA SER A 9 -48.74 -8.41 -15.46
C SER A 9 -47.70 -9.51 -15.07
N LYS A 10 -47.94 -10.74 -15.54
CA LYS A 10 -47.01 -11.86 -15.30
C LYS A 10 -45.67 -11.69 -16.02
N LYS A 11 -45.70 -11.16 -17.24
CA LYS A 11 -44.51 -10.91 -18.06
C LYS A 11 -43.68 -9.71 -17.56
N ARG A 12 -44.27 -8.78 -16.79
CA ARG A 12 -43.56 -7.66 -16.16
C ARG A 12 -42.88 -8.10 -14.88
N ASN A 13 -43.50 -9.01 -14.10
CA ASN A 13 -42.95 -9.50 -12.84
C ASN A 13 -41.77 -10.46 -13.04
N ASP A 14 -41.76 -11.24 -14.14
CA ASP A 14 -40.66 -12.13 -14.49
C ASP A 14 -39.43 -11.38 -15.03
N ARG A 15 -39.59 -10.13 -15.52
CA ARG A 15 -38.47 -9.29 -15.98
C ARG A 15 -37.76 -8.56 -14.86
N VAL A 16 -38.40 -8.33 -13.74
CA VAL A 16 -37.82 -7.65 -12.58
C VAL A 16 -37.03 -8.62 -11.69
N LYS A 17 -37.32 -9.93 -11.79
CA LYS A 17 -36.59 -10.94 -10.97
C LYS A 17 -35.28 -11.45 -11.57
N ASN A 18 -34.97 -11.15 -12.84
CA ASN A 18 -33.78 -11.67 -13.51
C ASN A 18 -32.68 -10.66 -13.83
N SER A 19 -32.76 -9.41 -13.33
CA SER A 19 -31.82 -8.36 -13.79
C SER A 19 -30.86 -7.79 -12.74
N THR A 20 -30.75 -8.35 -11.54
CA THR A 20 -29.93 -7.70 -10.49
C THR A 20 -28.83 -8.56 -9.85
N PHE A 21 -28.70 -9.85 -10.16
CA PHE A 21 -27.66 -10.67 -9.55
C PHE A 21 -26.58 -11.23 -10.49
N PRO A 22 -26.80 -11.49 -11.79
CA PRO A 22 -25.74 -12.00 -12.67
C PRO A 22 -24.80 -10.92 -13.21
N GLU A 23 -25.24 -9.65 -13.38
CA GLU A 23 -24.38 -8.61 -13.96
C GLU A 23 -23.34 -8.07 -12.99
N CYS A 24 -23.60 -8.09 -11.69
CA CYS A 24 -22.63 -7.69 -10.69
C CYS A 24 -21.51 -8.73 -10.55
N PHE A 25 -21.84 -10.02 -10.68
CA PHE A 25 -20.88 -11.12 -10.61
C PHE A 25 -20.01 -11.20 -11.90
N ALA A 26 -20.60 -10.91 -13.06
CA ALA A 26 -19.86 -10.84 -14.33
C ALA A 26 -18.86 -9.67 -14.36
N ARG A 27 -19.15 -8.52 -13.70
CA ARG A 27 -18.20 -7.41 -13.57
C ARG A 27 -17.05 -7.73 -12.63
N LEU A 28 -17.31 -8.50 -11.57
CA LEU A 28 -16.24 -8.98 -10.66
C LEU A 28 -15.35 -10.03 -11.34
N GLU A 29 -15.91 -10.87 -12.17
CA GLU A 29 -15.15 -11.85 -12.95
C GLU A 29 -14.28 -11.18 -14.03
N TRP A 30 -14.73 -10.06 -14.59
CA TRP A 30 -13.96 -9.25 -15.54
C TRP A 30 -12.78 -8.55 -14.87
N LEU A 31 -12.98 -8.03 -13.66
CA LEU A 31 -11.91 -7.46 -12.82
C LEU A 31 -10.88 -8.54 -12.41
N HIS A 32 -11.35 -9.74 -12.07
CA HIS A 32 -10.47 -10.87 -11.75
C HIS A 32 -9.66 -11.33 -12.98
N ARG A 33 -10.30 -11.34 -14.17
CA ARG A 33 -9.59 -11.65 -15.44
C ARG A 33 -8.62 -10.55 -15.86
N ALA A 34 -8.97 -9.27 -15.68
CA ALA A 34 -8.08 -8.16 -16.00
C ALA A 34 -6.82 -8.19 -15.12
N ILE A 35 -6.95 -8.43 -13.81
CA ILE A 35 -5.83 -8.55 -12.87
C ILE A 35 -5.00 -9.81 -13.16
N PHE A 36 -5.64 -10.91 -13.57
CA PHE A 36 -4.95 -12.17 -13.88
C PHE A 36 -4.23 -12.12 -15.24
N ILE A 37 -4.80 -11.42 -16.24
CA ILE A 37 -4.18 -11.24 -17.57
C ILE A 37 -2.97 -10.31 -17.45
N GLU A 38 -3.03 -9.26 -16.61
CA GLU A 38 -1.89 -8.36 -16.40
C GLU A 38 -0.75 -9.06 -15.66
N SER A 39 -1.05 -9.93 -14.70
CA SER A 39 -0.04 -10.76 -14.03
C SER A 39 0.55 -11.85 -14.94
N ALA A 40 -0.26 -12.41 -15.85
CA ALA A 40 0.19 -13.42 -16.82
C ALA A 40 1.01 -12.80 -17.95
N LEU A 41 0.65 -11.60 -18.44
CA LEU A 41 1.44 -10.85 -19.42
C LEU A 41 2.77 -10.39 -18.84
N PHE A 42 2.81 -9.99 -17.56
CA PHE A 42 4.05 -9.63 -16.88
C PHE A 42 5.00 -10.82 -16.71
N ASN A 43 4.45 -12.02 -16.50
CA ASN A 43 5.25 -13.24 -16.37
C ASN A 43 5.70 -13.80 -17.75
N HIS A 44 4.98 -13.48 -18.83
CA HIS A 44 5.33 -13.98 -20.17
C HIS A 44 6.39 -13.10 -20.88
N GLN A 45 6.45 -11.82 -20.60
CA GLN A 45 7.50 -10.95 -21.14
C GLN A 45 8.88 -11.22 -20.50
N GLY A 46 8.93 -11.62 -19.24
CA GLY A 46 10.18 -12.01 -18.58
C GLY A 46 10.79 -13.31 -19.13
N LYS A 47 9.98 -14.17 -19.73
CA LYS A 47 10.43 -15.48 -20.23
C LYS A 47 10.94 -15.45 -21.69
N ILE A 48 10.46 -14.52 -22.50
CA ILE A 48 10.82 -14.44 -23.93
C ILE A 48 12.16 -13.72 -24.16
N MET A 49 12.60 -12.85 -23.22
CA MET A 49 13.86 -12.12 -23.35
C MET A 49 15.11 -12.92 -22.91
N ASN A 50 14.95 -14.13 -22.37
CA ASN A 50 16.06 -14.91 -21.84
C ASN A 50 16.54 -16.04 -22.76
N GLU A 51 15.93 -16.26 -23.93
CA GLU A 51 16.26 -17.41 -24.78
C GLU A 51 17.08 -17.12 -26.06
N ASN A 52 17.39 -15.86 -26.39
CA ASN A 52 18.07 -15.56 -27.66
C ASN A 52 19.22 -14.55 -27.58
N ILE A 53 20.16 -14.70 -26.64
CA ILE A 53 21.51 -14.13 -26.85
C ILE A 53 22.55 -15.11 -26.31
N GLN A 54 22.87 -16.11 -27.09
CA GLN A 54 24.19 -16.72 -27.06
C GLN A 54 25.10 -15.91 -27.99
N VAL A 55 25.76 -14.90 -27.45
CA VAL A 55 26.89 -14.26 -28.11
C VAL A 55 28.17 -14.64 -27.38
N PHE A 56 29.03 -15.27 -28.12
CA PHE A 56 30.41 -15.61 -27.77
C PHE A 56 31.15 -14.40 -27.18
N GLY A 57 31.73 -14.57 -25.98
CA GLY A 57 32.80 -13.69 -25.51
C GLY A 57 32.70 -13.24 -24.06
N ALA A 58 33.47 -13.90 -23.20
CA ALA A 58 34.04 -13.48 -21.92
C ALA A 58 33.14 -13.38 -20.65
N PRO A 59 33.65 -13.80 -19.47
CA PRO A 59 32.90 -13.94 -18.22
C PRO A 59 32.84 -12.61 -17.45
N GLN A 60 31.98 -11.68 -17.86
CA GLN A 60 31.71 -10.45 -17.13
C GLN A 60 30.23 -10.28 -16.69
N ALA A 61 29.37 -11.22 -17.01
CA ALA A 61 27.94 -11.12 -16.71
C ALA A 61 27.62 -11.12 -15.20
N GLY A 62 28.44 -11.75 -14.35
CA GLY A 62 28.20 -11.84 -12.91
C GLY A 62 28.51 -10.55 -12.13
N MET A 63 29.51 -9.77 -12.54
CA MET A 63 29.89 -8.53 -11.86
C MET A 63 28.92 -7.37 -12.15
N SER A 64 28.37 -7.30 -13.37
CA SER A 64 27.42 -6.24 -13.74
C SER A 64 26.09 -6.36 -13.02
N THR A 65 25.57 -7.58 -12.86
CA THR A 65 24.29 -7.83 -12.16
C THR A 65 24.37 -7.54 -10.67
N THR A 66 25.47 -7.89 -10.01
CA THR A 66 25.66 -7.62 -8.56
C THR A 66 25.79 -6.10 -8.32
N ASN A 67 26.54 -5.39 -9.15
CA ASN A 67 26.68 -3.95 -9.05
C ASN A 67 25.34 -3.24 -9.27
N GLN A 68 24.54 -3.68 -10.23
CA GLN A 68 23.21 -3.13 -10.49
C GLN A 68 22.26 -3.34 -9.30
N ARG A 69 22.23 -4.53 -8.70
CA ARG A 69 21.42 -4.79 -7.49
C ARG A 69 21.81 -3.89 -6.33
N ASN A 70 23.10 -3.74 -6.06
CA ASN A 70 23.61 -2.89 -5.00
C ASN A 70 23.25 -1.41 -5.27
N GLN A 71 23.27 -0.97 -6.52
CA GLN A 71 22.88 0.38 -6.90
C GLN A 71 21.38 0.61 -6.69
N VAL A 72 20.52 -0.32 -7.11
CA VAL A 72 19.06 -0.24 -6.88
C VAL A 72 18.77 -0.19 -5.39
N LEU A 73 19.38 -1.06 -4.59
CA LEU A 73 19.18 -1.10 -3.14
C LEU A 73 19.62 0.23 -2.47
N ARG A 74 20.79 0.74 -2.83
CA ARG A 74 21.29 2.02 -2.31
C ARG A 74 20.37 3.18 -2.67
N ASN A 75 19.93 3.25 -3.93
CA ASN A 75 19.03 4.29 -4.39
C ASN A 75 17.66 4.20 -3.73
N THR A 76 17.16 2.98 -3.48
CA THR A 76 15.93 2.74 -2.71
C THR A 76 16.04 3.31 -1.30
N TYR A 77 17.13 3.03 -0.58
CA TYR A 77 17.31 3.57 0.78
C TYR A 77 17.45 5.10 0.80
N TRP A 78 18.20 5.67 -0.16
CA TRP A 78 18.35 7.12 -0.28
C TRP A 78 17.01 7.80 -0.59
N LEU A 79 16.27 7.27 -1.56
CA LEU A 79 14.97 7.84 -1.92
C LEU A 79 13.94 7.64 -0.80
N LEU A 80 14.00 6.52 -0.07
CA LEU A 80 13.16 6.29 1.10
C LEU A 80 13.46 7.32 2.20
N ALA A 81 14.73 7.55 2.53
CA ALA A 81 15.12 8.59 3.49
C ALA A 81 14.67 9.99 3.03
N LEU A 82 14.86 10.31 1.74
CA LEU A 82 14.42 11.57 1.17
C LEU A 82 12.89 11.73 1.23
N SER A 83 12.12 10.66 1.04
CA SER A 83 10.64 10.68 1.08
C SER A 83 10.07 10.95 2.48
N MET A 84 10.85 10.75 3.54
CA MET A 84 10.41 11.12 4.89
C MET A 84 10.29 12.63 5.07
N VAL A 85 11.14 13.42 4.38
CA VAL A 85 11.10 14.89 4.48
C VAL A 85 9.76 15.47 4.01
N PRO A 86 9.28 15.21 2.78
CA PRO A 86 7.97 15.72 2.37
C PRO A 86 6.82 15.10 3.17
N THR A 87 6.95 13.87 3.71
CA THR A 87 5.94 13.29 4.59
C THR A 87 5.80 14.12 5.88
N VAL A 88 6.91 14.46 6.53
CA VAL A 88 6.90 15.31 7.75
C VAL A 88 6.36 16.71 7.42
N LEU A 89 6.80 17.31 6.31
CA LEU A 89 6.30 18.62 5.87
C LEU A 89 4.79 18.57 5.59
N GLY A 90 4.30 17.52 4.91
CA GLY A 90 2.87 17.33 4.67
C GLY A 90 2.07 17.19 5.96
N ALA A 91 2.57 16.40 6.92
CA ALA A 91 1.93 16.25 8.22
C ALA A 91 1.88 17.59 8.99
N TRP A 92 2.99 18.32 9.00
CA TRP A 92 3.07 19.63 9.64
C TRP A 92 2.09 20.65 9.00
N VAL A 93 2.13 20.78 7.68
CA VAL A 93 1.20 21.65 6.94
C VAL A 93 -0.26 21.26 7.21
N GLY A 94 -0.57 19.97 7.21
CA GLY A 94 -1.92 19.47 7.48
C GLY A 94 -2.41 19.76 8.90
N ILE A 95 -1.51 19.80 9.90
CA ILE A 95 -1.82 20.17 11.28
C ILE A 95 -2.04 21.69 11.40
N GLU A 96 -1.11 22.50 10.89
CA GLU A 96 -1.16 23.96 10.96
C GLU A 96 -2.37 24.54 10.23
N THR A 97 -2.65 24.05 9.02
CA THR A 97 -3.81 24.52 8.24
C THR A 97 -5.13 23.98 8.74
N GLY A 98 -5.13 22.93 9.57
CA GLY A 98 -6.34 22.26 10.03
C GLY A 98 -7.13 21.56 8.93
N ILE A 99 -6.63 21.49 7.69
CA ILE A 99 -7.37 20.98 6.52
C ILE A 99 -7.82 19.53 6.73
N ALA A 100 -7.00 18.71 7.39
CA ALA A 100 -7.33 17.33 7.69
C ALA A 100 -8.46 17.19 8.73
N ARG A 101 -8.62 18.19 9.62
CA ARG A 101 -9.72 18.25 10.61
C ARG A 101 -10.99 18.86 10.03
N ALA A 102 -10.86 19.81 9.10
CA ALA A 102 -11.98 20.47 8.45
C ALA A 102 -12.79 19.53 7.54
N MET A 103 -12.14 18.48 6.98
CA MET A 103 -12.82 17.48 6.16
C MET A 103 -13.62 16.52 7.06
N SER A 104 -14.89 16.26 6.68
CA SER A 104 -15.65 15.18 7.31
C SER A 104 -14.94 13.81 7.12
N PRO A 105 -15.11 12.85 8.03
CA PRO A 105 -14.42 11.55 7.93
C PRO A 105 -14.66 10.83 6.60
N GLY A 106 -15.88 10.90 6.05
CA GLY A 106 -16.21 10.29 4.77
C GLY A 106 -15.51 10.96 3.59
N ILE A 107 -15.47 12.30 3.54
CA ILE A 107 -14.75 13.05 2.51
C ILE A 107 -13.25 12.75 2.63
N GLY A 108 -12.69 12.72 3.83
CA GLY A 108 -11.29 12.38 4.07
C GLY A 108 -10.92 11.00 3.54
N LEU A 109 -11.78 10.00 3.74
CA LEU A 109 -11.59 8.65 3.20
C LEU A 109 -11.59 8.63 1.67
N VAL A 110 -12.55 9.32 1.03
CA VAL A 110 -12.62 9.40 -0.43
C VAL A 110 -11.40 10.11 -1.01
N VAL A 111 -11.00 11.24 -0.43
CA VAL A 111 -9.80 11.99 -0.86
C VAL A 111 -8.55 11.13 -0.71
N PHE A 112 -8.43 10.39 0.41
CA PHE A 112 -7.32 9.47 0.62
C PHE A 112 -7.28 8.37 -0.44
N LEU A 113 -8.40 7.70 -0.71
CA LEU A 113 -8.44 6.60 -1.69
C LEU A 113 -8.16 7.12 -3.10
N VAL A 114 -8.85 8.16 -3.54
CA VAL A 114 -8.68 8.73 -4.89
C VAL A 114 -7.26 9.27 -5.06
N GLY A 115 -6.74 9.99 -4.07
CA GLY A 115 -5.37 10.52 -4.10
C GLY A 115 -4.32 9.41 -4.11
N ALA A 116 -4.44 8.42 -3.21
CA ALA A 116 -3.48 7.31 -3.13
C ALA A 116 -3.44 6.51 -4.45
N PHE A 117 -4.58 6.09 -4.97
CA PHE A 117 -4.64 5.37 -6.25
C PHE A 117 -4.20 6.22 -7.44
N GLY A 118 -4.59 7.51 -7.46
CA GLY A 118 -4.17 8.45 -8.50
C GLY A 118 -2.66 8.64 -8.55
N PHE A 119 -2.02 8.83 -7.39
CA PHE A 119 -0.56 8.94 -7.30
C PHE A 119 0.14 7.62 -7.62
N MET A 120 -0.37 6.47 -7.15
CA MET A 120 0.21 5.17 -7.51
C MET A 120 0.20 4.93 -9.02
N PHE A 121 -0.91 5.27 -9.69
CA PHE A 121 -1.00 5.22 -11.14
C PHE A 121 -0.02 6.19 -11.84
N ALA A 122 0.11 7.42 -11.32
CA ALA A 122 1.07 8.39 -11.84
C ALA A 122 2.52 7.92 -11.67
N ILE A 123 2.87 7.34 -10.51
CA ILE A 123 4.19 6.77 -10.24
C ILE A 123 4.47 5.63 -11.21
N GLU A 124 3.51 4.72 -11.40
CA GLU A 124 3.67 3.59 -12.33
C GLU A 124 3.97 4.05 -13.76
N LYS A 125 3.29 5.11 -14.23
CA LYS A 125 3.56 5.70 -15.54
C LYS A 125 4.89 6.45 -15.65
N THR A 126 5.38 7.01 -14.55
CA THR A 126 6.55 7.88 -14.54
C THR A 126 7.81 7.20 -13.99
N LYS A 127 7.73 6.00 -13.43
CA LYS A 127 8.83 5.29 -12.75
C LYS A 127 10.11 5.11 -13.59
N ASN A 128 10.00 5.14 -14.91
CA ASN A 128 11.14 5.03 -15.84
C ASN A 128 11.56 6.37 -16.44
N SER A 129 11.03 7.48 -15.93
CA SER A 129 11.34 8.83 -16.38
C SER A 129 11.92 9.70 -15.26
N ALA A 130 12.51 10.84 -15.62
CA ALA A 130 12.99 11.82 -14.64
C ALA A 130 11.88 12.37 -13.72
N ALA A 131 10.60 12.30 -14.16
CA ALA A 131 9.46 12.73 -13.38
C ALA A 131 9.08 11.75 -12.23
N GLY A 132 9.58 10.53 -12.24
CA GLY A 132 9.19 9.52 -11.26
C GLY A 132 9.56 9.89 -9.83
N VAL A 133 10.73 10.47 -9.59
CA VAL A 133 11.15 10.91 -8.25
C VAL A 133 10.28 12.08 -7.75
N PRO A 134 10.08 13.19 -8.49
CA PRO A 134 9.19 14.27 -8.07
C PRO A 134 7.76 13.79 -7.80
N VAL A 135 7.21 12.89 -8.62
CA VAL A 135 5.86 12.35 -8.42
C VAL A 135 5.79 11.51 -7.14
N LEU A 136 6.81 10.69 -6.86
CA LEU A 136 6.89 9.94 -5.59
C LEU A 136 6.98 10.89 -4.39
N LEU A 137 7.79 11.95 -4.45
CA LEU A 137 7.88 12.93 -3.35
C LEU A 137 6.57 13.70 -3.16
N GLY A 138 5.86 14.04 -4.24
CA GLY A 138 4.51 14.60 -4.18
C GLY A 138 3.51 13.64 -3.51
N PHE A 139 3.60 12.36 -3.83
CA PHE A 139 2.81 11.31 -3.16
C PHE A 139 3.09 11.24 -1.65
N THR A 140 4.37 11.25 -1.26
CA THR A 140 4.73 11.15 0.16
C THR A 140 4.33 12.39 0.95
N PHE A 141 4.36 13.59 0.33
CA PHE A 141 3.79 14.80 0.90
C PHE A 141 2.26 14.67 1.10
N PHE A 142 1.54 14.18 0.09
CA PHE A 142 0.10 13.90 0.20
C PHE A 142 -0.21 12.92 1.33
N MET A 143 0.55 11.83 1.43
CA MET A 143 0.40 10.86 2.53
C MET A 143 0.64 11.52 3.90
N GLY A 144 1.61 12.43 4.00
CA GLY A 144 1.83 13.23 5.20
C GLY A 144 0.62 14.09 5.56
N LEU A 145 0.02 14.78 4.58
CA LEU A 145 -1.22 15.55 4.79
C LEU A 145 -2.35 14.68 5.37
N MET A 146 -2.52 13.46 4.85
CA MET A 146 -3.53 12.53 5.35
C MET A 146 -3.21 12.03 6.76
N LEU A 147 -1.93 11.88 7.10
CA LEU A 147 -1.46 11.48 8.42
C LEU A 147 -1.69 12.56 9.48
N ALA A 148 -1.78 13.82 9.08
CA ALA A 148 -1.92 14.98 9.97
C ALA A 148 -3.09 14.86 10.95
N ARG A 149 -4.18 14.21 10.54
CA ARG A 149 -5.34 13.99 11.42
C ARG A 149 -4.99 13.08 12.60
N LEU A 150 -4.33 11.96 12.33
CA LEU A 150 -3.93 11.00 13.36
C LEU A 150 -2.87 11.60 14.28
N VAL A 151 -1.80 12.16 13.69
CA VAL A 151 -0.71 12.80 14.46
C VAL A 151 -1.24 13.94 15.31
N GLY A 152 -2.08 14.82 14.74
CA GLY A 152 -2.66 15.95 15.47
C GLY A 152 -3.60 15.53 16.61
N THR A 153 -4.30 14.39 16.48
CA THR A 153 -5.10 13.82 17.57
C THR A 153 -4.22 13.33 18.70
N VAL A 154 -3.14 12.60 18.38
CA VAL A 154 -2.19 12.07 19.39
C VAL A 154 -1.41 13.20 20.06
N LEU A 155 -0.97 14.22 19.30
CA LEU A 155 -0.28 15.40 19.87
C LEU A 155 -1.15 16.18 20.85
N GLY A 156 -2.47 16.08 20.78
CA GLY A 156 -3.41 16.66 21.73
C GLY A 156 -3.48 15.94 23.09
N LEU A 157 -2.87 14.76 23.24
CA LEU A 157 -2.78 14.02 24.52
C LEU A 157 -1.66 14.59 25.39
N ALA A 158 -1.74 14.36 26.72
CA ALA A 158 -0.80 14.89 27.72
C ALA A 158 0.68 14.57 27.39
N ASN A 159 1.00 13.39 26.86
CA ASN A 159 2.36 13.00 26.41
C ASN A 159 2.40 12.77 24.90
N GLY A 160 1.62 13.49 24.12
CA GLY A 160 1.45 13.22 22.69
C GLY A 160 2.75 13.24 21.89
N ALA A 161 3.65 14.18 22.17
CA ALA A 161 4.96 14.24 21.50
C ALA A 161 5.82 12.97 21.81
N GLY A 162 5.79 12.49 23.04
CA GLY A 162 6.46 11.25 23.44
C GLY A 162 5.89 10.03 22.72
N LEU A 163 4.58 9.96 22.56
CA LEU A 163 3.90 8.87 21.83
C LEU A 163 4.30 8.87 20.34
N VAL A 164 4.35 10.04 19.71
CA VAL A 164 4.79 10.17 18.31
C VAL A 164 6.24 9.73 18.14
N MET A 165 7.13 10.16 19.04
CA MET A 165 8.54 9.73 19.04
C MET A 165 8.68 8.23 19.25
N THR A 166 7.91 7.64 20.15
CA THR A 166 7.89 6.19 20.39
C THR A 166 7.40 5.43 19.17
N ALA A 167 6.36 5.91 18.50
CA ALA A 167 5.88 5.32 17.24
C ALA A 167 6.95 5.37 16.15
N PHE A 168 7.65 6.50 16.03
CA PHE A 168 8.74 6.66 15.08
C PHE A 168 9.90 5.72 15.36
N ALA A 169 10.36 5.65 16.62
CA ALA A 169 11.43 4.76 17.06
C ALA A 169 11.06 3.28 16.87
N GLY A 170 9.83 2.88 17.23
CA GLY A 170 9.32 1.53 17.04
C GLY A 170 9.26 1.13 15.56
N THR A 171 8.77 2.03 14.70
CA THR A 171 8.75 1.82 13.25
C THR A 171 10.15 1.67 12.67
N GLY A 172 11.08 2.51 13.12
CA GLY A 172 12.49 2.42 12.73
C GLY A 172 13.12 1.10 13.18
N ALA A 173 12.86 0.65 14.40
CA ALA A 173 13.36 -0.63 14.91
C ALA A 173 12.81 -1.82 14.05
N ILE A 174 11.53 -1.81 13.72
CA ILE A 174 10.92 -2.80 12.82
C ILE A 174 11.60 -2.78 11.45
N PHE A 175 11.80 -1.59 10.87
CA PHE A 175 12.45 -1.45 9.57
C PHE A 175 13.87 -2.04 9.58
N PHE A 176 14.72 -1.65 10.54
CA PHE A 176 16.08 -2.16 10.63
C PHE A 176 16.11 -3.67 10.91
N GLY A 177 15.19 -4.17 11.74
CA GLY A 177 15.03 -5.60 11.97
C GLY A 177 14.69 -6.36 10.69
N MET A 178 13.70 -5.89 9.93
CA MET A 178 13.29 -6.53 8.67
C MET A 178 14.36 -6.38 7.57
N ALA A 179 15.05 -5.24 7.51
CA ALA A 179 16.17 -5.01 6.59
C ALA A 179 17.34 -5.98 6.87
N THR A 180 17.68 -6.18 8.13
CA THR A 180 18.69 -7.17 8.55
C THR A 180 18.23 -8.59 8.22
N LEU A 181 17.00 -8.94 8.57
CA LEU A 181 16.42 -10.24 8.31
C LEU A 181 16.38 -10.55 6.80
N SER A 182 16.05 -9.56 5.95
CA SER A 182 16.08 -9.71 4.49
C SER A 182 17.47 -10.06 3.94
N SER A 183 18.54 -9.73 4.70
CA SER A 183 19.93 -10.04 4.32
C SER A 183 20.35 -11.44 4.70
N VAL A 184 19.78 -11.98 5.77
CA VAL A 184 20.15 -13.29 6.34
C VAL A 184 19.33 -14.43 5.73
N ILE A 185 18.06 -14.18 5.43
CA ILE A 185 17.16 -15.19 4.85
C ILE A 185 17.62 -15.57 3.45
N LYS A 186 17.97 -16.84 3.27
CA LYS A 186 18.33 -17.44 1.97
C LYS A 186 17.13 -18.05 1.24
N ARG A 187 16.00 -18.20 1.93
CA ARG A 187 14.78 -18.81 1.38
C ARG A 187 14.14 -17.86 0.37
N ASP A 188 13.58 -18.42 -0.71
CA ASP A 188 12.74 -17.67 -1.64
C ASP A 188 11.40 -17.28 -0.98
N LEU A 189 11.10 -16.01 -1.01
CA LEU A 189 9.88 -15.43 -0.46
C LEU A 189 8.87 -15.02 -1.55
N SER A 190 9.10 -15.35 -2.81
CA SER A 190 8.24 -14.94 -3.93
C SER A 190 6.79 -15.38 -3.78
N SER A 191 6.56 -16.56 -3.23
CA SER A 191 5.20 -17.06 -2.96
C SER A 191 4.49 -16.32 -1.85
N MET A 192 5.23 -15.71 -0.91
CA MET A 192 4.68 -14.97 0.22
C MET A 192 3.93 -13.71 -0.24
N GLY A 193 4.36 -13.07 -1.33
CA GLY A 193 3.75 -11.85 -1.85
C GLY A 193 2.25 -12.00 -2.16
N LYS A 194 1.82 -13.15 -2.68
CA LYS A 194 0.40 -13.42 -2.96
C LYS A 194 -0.45 -13.45 -1.67
N TRP A 195 0.05 -14.12 -0.63
CA TRP A 195 -0.65 -14.21 0.65
C TRP A 195 -0.69 -12.87 1.38
N LEU A 196 0.40 -12.12 1.33
CA LEU A 196 0.47 -10.76 1.88
C LEU A 196 -0.53 -9.84 1.17
N PHE A 197 -0.63 -9.91 -0.15
CA PHE A 197 -1.57 -9.10 -0.93
C PHE A 197 -3.03 -9.40 -0.56
N ILE A 198 -3.39 -10.69 -0.44
CA ILE A 198 -4.73 -11.09 0.04
C ILE A 198 -4.99 -10.53 1.44
N GLY A 199 -4.00 -10.63 2.32
CA GLY A 199 -4.10 -10.10 3.68
C GLY A 199 -4.32 -8.59 3.73
N VAL A 200 -3.65 -7.81 2.88
CA VAL A 200 -3.87 -6.35 2.80
C VAL A 200 -5.28 -6.03 2.30
N ILE A 201 -5.79 -6.75 1.31
CA ILE A 201 -7.18 -6.55 0.86
C ILE A 201 -8.16 -6.84 2.01
N MET A 202 -7.93 -7.91 2.77
CA MET A 202 -8.76 -8.23 3.95
C MET A 202 -8.67 -7.12 5.02
N LEU A 203 -7.47 -6.60 5.30
CA LEU A 203 -7.28 -5.48 6.22
C LEU A 203 -7.98 -4.21 5.72
N LEU A 204 -7.91 -3.92 4.42
CA LEU A 204 -8.57 -2.76 3.82
C LEU A 204 -10.10 -2.88 3.97
N VAL A 205 -10.67 -4.03 3.62
CA VAL A 205 -12.12 -4.27 3.75
C VAL A 205 -12.56 -4.18 5.22
N ALA A 206 -11.81 -4.79 6.13
CA ALA A 206 -12.10 -4.74 7.56
C ALA A 206 -11.92 -3.33 8.13
N GLY A 207 -10.94 -2.55 7.65
CA GLY A 207 -10.75 -1.15 8.02
C GLY A 207 -11.92 -0.27 7.55
N ILE A 208 -12.38 -0.46 6.31
CA ILE A 208 -13.58 0.23 5.80
C ILE A 208 -14.82 -0.18 6.61
N ALA A 209 -14.98 -1.46 6.94
CA ALA A 209 -16.07 -1.91 7.79
C ALA A 209 -16.00 -1.25 9.18
N ASN A 210 -14.79 -1.16 9.78
CA ASN A 210 -14.62 -0.50 11.08
C ASN A 210 -14.90 1.00 11.03
N PHE A 211 -14.73 1.64 9.89
CA PHE A 211 -15.11 3.04 9.71
C PHE A 211 -16.61 3.28 9.99
N PHE A 212 -17.47 2.31 9.62
CA PHE A 212 -18.91 2.37 9.91
C PHE A 212 -19.28 1.84 11.30
N ILE A 213 -18.60 0.78 11.76
CA ILE A 213 -18.89 0.12 13.06
C ILE A 213 -18.31 0.95 14.21
N GLN A 214 -17.19 1.66 14.01
CA GLN A 214 -16.48 2.47 15.00
C GLN A 214 -16.10 1.72 16.28
N SER A 215 -15.76 0.43 16.16
CA SER A 215 -15.35 -0.42 17.27
C SER A 215 -13.87 -0.22 17.61
N SER A 216 -13.61 0.23 18.86
CA SER A 216 -12.21 0.36 19.36
C SER A 216 -11.51 -0.99 19.45
N ALA A 217 -12.21 -2.06 19.81
CA ALA A 217 -11.63 -3.40 19.88
C ALA A 217 -11.21 -3.89 18.49
N LEU A 218 -12.05 -3.67 17.47
CA LEU A 218 -11.70 -3.99 16.08
C LEU A 218 -10.54 -3.14 15.58
N MET A 219 -10.50 -1.85 15.92
CA MET A 219 -9.39 -0.96 15.56
C MET A 219 -8.06 -1.45 16.15
N ILE A 220 -8.02 -1.85 17.42
CA ILE A 220 -6.82 -2.41 18.05
C ILE A 220 -6.38 -3.68 17.33
N THR A 221 -7.32 -4.61 17.08
CA THR A 221 -7.03 -5.87 16.39
C THR A 221 -6.46 -5.63 14.99
N LEU A 222 -7.09 -4.75 14.21
CA LEU A 222 -6.62 -4.40 12.86
C LEU A 222 -5.25 -3.74 12.88
N SER A 223 -4.98 -2.88 13.86
CA SER A 223 -3.68 -2.22 14.00
C SER A 223 -2.57 -3.23 14.31
N VAL A 224 -2.81 -4.20 15.21
CA VAL A 224 -1.83 -5.25 15.51
C VAL A 224 -1.58 -6.14 14.29
N LEU A 225 -2.63 -6.56 13.59
CA LEU A 225 -2.50 -7.33 12.35
C LEU A 225 -1.77 -6.55 11.26
N ALA A 226 -2.06 -5.26 11.11
CA ALA A 226 -1.40 -4.38 10.15
C ALA A 226 0.09 -4.26 10.43
N ILE A 227 0.50 -4.08 11.69
CA ILE A 227 1.94 -4.03 12.06
C ILE A 227 2.63 -5.33 11.60
N GLY A 228 2.09 -6.49 11.91
CA GLY A 228 2.67 -7.77 11.51
C GLY A 228 2.72 -7.94 9.98
N MET A 229 1.62 -7.65 9.32
CA MET A 229 1.48 -7.77 7.86
C MET A 229 2.44 -6.85 7.11
N PHE A 230 2.46 -5.56 7.45
CA PHE A 230 3.32 -4.59 6.76
C PHE A 230 4.80 -4.76 7.12
N SER A 231 5.13 -5.27 8.31
CA SER A 231 6.49 -5.71 8.63
C SER A 231 6.96 -6.83 7.70
N ALA A 232 6.08 -7.81 7.44
CA ALA A 232 6.37 -8.88 6.48
C ALA A 232 6.50 -8.36 5.04
N PHE A 233 5.74 -7.30 4.66
CA PHE A 233 5.92 -6.64 3.37
C PHE A 233 7.28 -5.94 3.25
N ILE A 234 7.74 -5.24 4.29
CA ILE A 234 9.09 -4.62 4.30
C ILE A 234 10.15 -5.69 4.02
N LEU A 235 10.06 -6.82 4.70
CA LEU A 235 10.96 -7.96 4.49
C LEU A 235 10.90 -8.48 3.05
N HIS A 236 9.70 -8.72 2.53
CA HIS A 236 9.44 -9.23 1.19
C HIS A 236 9.99 -8.27 0.12
N ASP A 237 9.68 -6.99 0.20
CA ASP A 237 10.06 -5.99 -0.80
C ASP A 237 11.58 -5.77 -0.83
N LEU A 238 12.23 -5.66 0.34
CA LEU A 238 13.68 -5.57 0.43
C LEU A 238 14.36 -6.84 -0.09
N LYS A 239 13.78 -8.01 0.16
CA LYS A 239 14.29 -9.28 -0.37
C LYS A 239 14.19 -9.32 -1.90
N ARG A 240 13.08 -8.88 -2.50
CA ARG A 240 12.92 -8.80 -3.96
C ARG A 240 13.98 -7.93 -4.63
N VAL A 241 14.32 -6.79 -4.02
CA VAL A 241 15.41 -5.93 -4.52
C VAL A 241 16.76 -6.66 -4.42
N LYS A 242 17.04 -7.31 -3.29
CA LYS A 242 18.29 -8.05 -3.08
C LYS A 242 18.44 -9.25 -4.01
N ASP A 243 17.35 -9.95 -4.30
CA ASP A 243 17.35 -11.07 -5.23
C ASP A 243 17.36 -10.61 -6.71
N GLY A 244 17.24 -9.30 -6.98
CA GLY A 244 17.26 -8.73 -8.32
C GLY A 244 15.95 -8.93 -9.09
N ILE A 245 14.87 -9.28 -8.40
CA ILE A 245 13.52 -9.41 -8.97
C ILE A 245 12.95 -8.01 -9.22
N GLU A 246 13.13 -7.09 -8.26
CA GLU A 246 12.76 -5.70 -8.43
C GLU A 246 13.99 -4.88 -8.82
N THR A 247 13.93 -4.28 -9.99
CA THR A 247 15.04 -3.54 -10.59
C THR A 247 14.79 -2.02 -10.63
N ASN A 248 13.56 -1.60 -10.37
CA ASN A 248 13.21 -0.18 -10.34
C ASN A 248 13.21 0.33 -8.90
N TYR A 249 14.15 1.24 -8.58
CA TYR A 249 14.29 1.78 -7.24
C TYR A 249 13.10 2.65 -6.80
N ILE A 250 12.33 3.26 -7.74
CA ILE A 250 11.13 4.06 -7.42
C ILE A 250 10.01 3.15 -6.96
N THR A 251 9.75 2.05 -7.68
CA THR A 251 8.75 1.03 -7.29
C THR A 251 9.13 0.37 -5.96
N ALA A 252 10.41 0.01 -5.80
CA ALA A 252 10.92 -0.53 -4.54
C ALA A 252 10.72 0.44 -3.36
N THR A 253 11.04 1.72 -3.57
CA THR A 253 10.83 2.76 -2.54
C THR A 253 9.36 2.91 -2.20
N LEU A 254 8.48 2.94 -3.19
CA LEU A 254 7.03 3.05 -2.98
C LEU A 254 6.49 1.92 -2.11
N GLY A 255 6.85 0.65 -2.39
CA GLY A 255 6.42 -0.51 -1.61
C GLY A 255 6.87 -0.44 -0.15
N VAL A 256 8.18 -0.21 0.07
CA VAL A 256 8.75 -0.08 1.41
C VAL A 256 8.17 1.13 2.16
N TYR A 257 8.00 2.27 1.47
CA TYR A 257 7.40 3.48 2.05
C TYR A 257 5.96 3.24 2.54
N LEU A 258 5.11 2.64 1.69
CA LEU A 258 3.73 2.33 2.06
C LEU A 258 3.67 1.39 3.27
N SER A 259 4.55 0.40 3.31
CA SER A 259 4.63 -0.52 4.45
C SER A 259 5.05 0.20 5.74
N LEU A 260 6.07 1.07 5.68
CA LEU A 260 6.51 1.89 6.81
C LEU A 260 5.42 2.85 7.29
N TYR A 261 4.74 3.51 6.35
CA TYR A 261 3.62 4.41 6.65
C TYR A 261 2.51 3.69 7.42
N ASN A 262 2.12 2.48 6.97
CA ASN A 262 1.08 1.70 7.63
C ASN A 262 1.53 1.18 9.00
N VAL A 263 2.78 0.73 9.16
CA VAL A 263 3.34 0.35 10.46
C VAL A 263 3.32 1.54 11.41
N PHE A 264 3.84 2.71 10.99
CA PHE A 264 3.85 3.92 11.79
C PHE A 264 2.44 4.34 12.23
N SER A 265 1.50 4.41 11.28
CA SER A 265 0.11 4.79 11.56
C SER A 265 -0.56 3.83 12.54
N SER A 266 -0.30 2.52 12.39
CA SER A 266 -0.86 1.48 13.27
C SER A 266 -0.27 1.53 14.67
N VAL A 267 1.05 1.70 14.79
CA VAL A 267 1.72 1.87 16.11
C VAL A 267 1.23 3.13 16.79
N LEU A 268 1.17 4.25 16.05
CA LEU A 268 0.70 5.52 16.58
C LEU A 268 -0.76 5.46 17.04
N ALA A 269 -1.63 4.78 16.27
CA ALA A 269 -3.03 4.58 16.65
C ALA A 269 -3.15 3.77 17.95
N LEU A 270 -2.36 2.69 18.10
CA LEU A 270 -2.35 1.88 19.34
C LEU A 270 -1.88 2.69 20.55
N LEU A 271 -0.79 3.45 20.39
CA LEU A 271 -0.26 4.30 21.47
C LEU A 271 -1.24 5.43 21.83
N GLY A 272 -1.93 6.01 20.83
CA GLY A 272 -2.95 7.02 21.07
C GLY A 272 -4.16 6.49 21.84
N ILE A 273 -4.60 5.26 21.58
CA ILE A 273 -5.69 4.61 22.33
C ILE A 273 -5.24 4.30 23.78
N GLY A 274 -3.98 3.87 23.95
CA GLY A 274 -3.40 3.59 25.28
C GLY A 274 -3.24 4.84 26.12
N GLY A 275 -2.64 5.89 25.57
CA GLY A 275 -2.38 7.16 26.26
C GLY A 275 -3.63 7.94 26.65
N GLY A 276 -4.75 7.78 25.93
CA GLY A 276 -6.02 8.41 26.29
C GLY A 276 -6.81 7.73 27.42
N LYS A 277 -6.29 6.63 27.99
CA LYS A 277 -6.92 5.93 29.14
C LYS A 277 -6.25 6.27 30.47
N GLU A 278 -5.18 7.03 30.47
CA GLU A 278 -4.46 7.44 31.67
C GLU A 278 -4.93 8.81 32.21
N GLU A 279 -5.89 9.43 31.57
CA GLU A 279 -6.62 10.63 32.01
C GLU A 279 -8.01 10.23 32.54
#